data_6607bbc62ef73e9537d218164c05917e
#
_entry.id   6607bbc62ef73e9537d218164c05917e
#
_cell.length_a   1.000
_cell.length_b   1.000
_cell.length_c   1.000
_cell.angle_alpha   90.00
_cell.angle_beta   90.00
_cell.angle_gamma   90.00
#
_symmetry.space_group_name_H-M   'P 1'
#
loop_
_entity.id
_entity.type
_entity.pdbx_description
1 polymer ?
#
loop_
_entity_poly.entity_id
_entity_poly.type
_entity_poly.pdbx_seq_one_letter_code
_entity_poly.pdbx_strand_id
1 'polypeptide(L)'
;MLNDLAAFTEAVLSSRMDAEWSYDQKSGRFRDEKGRFLSKEAVEKLVDKRIDKVEASLRRYTRMLIDGAITLDQWQGSVRESLKAAHIQAAIIGHGGRAGMGSAEYGRIGQRLREEYAYLQRFTSDLLGNRLSAPMALARIGLYAQSVRGSYWQGAELRQQQQGYSLMRRILDSQAQHCQDCLRYAAQGIVSLGTLPLPGQRCECGARCRCTVRYFRQQPATVPV
;
A
#
# COMPACT_ATOMS: atom_id res chain seq x y z
N MET A 1 7.70 24.50 16.30
CA MET A 1 7.50 24.10 14.90
C MET A 1 8.30 22.86 14.49
N LEU A 2 9.63 22.79 14.69
CA LEU A 2 10.41 21.55 14.38
C LEU A 2 10.05 20.38 15.30
N ASN A 3 9.78 20.63 16.58
CA ASN A 3 9.31 19.61 17.54
C ASN A 3 7.92 19.03 17.17
N ASP A 4 7.05 19.85 16.56
CA ASP A 4 5.73 19.39 16.11
C ASP A 4 5.81 18.45 14.89
N LEU A 5 6.80 18.64 13.99
CA LEU A 5 7.02 17.76 12.86
C LEU A 5 7.54 16.38 13.31
N ALA A 6 8.53 16.37 14.23
CA ALA A 6 9.07 15.15 14.78
C ALA A 6 8.00 14.37 15.59
N ALA A 7 7.26 15.06 16.45
CA ALA A 7 6.16 14.48 17.22
C ALA A 7 5.04 13.95 16.33
N PHE A 8 4.74 14.60 15.20
CA PHE A 8 3.73 14.14 14.25
C PHE A 8 4.21 12.90 13.48
N THR A 9 5.49 12.85 13.07
CA THR A 9 6.08 11.68 12.42
C THR A 9 6.10 10.50 13.39
N GLU A 10 6.45 10.73 14.65
CA GLU A 10 6.43 9.73 15.71
C GLU A 10 5.00 9.27 16.03
N ALA A 11 4.01 10.15 16.03
CA ALA A 11 2.60 9.81 16.19
C ALA A 11 2.06 8.99 14.99
N VAL A 12 2.54 9.22 13.78
CA VAL A 12 2.22 8.39 12.60
C VAL A 12 2.89 7.02 12.70
N LEU A 13 4.13 6.96 13.22
CA LEU A 13 4.89 5.72 13.42
C LEU A 13 4.40 4.93 14.64
N SER A 14 4.06 5.61 15.73
CA SER A 14 3.64 5.02 17.02
C SER A 14 2.14 4.83 17.14
N SER A 15 1.34 5.28 16.16
CA SER A 15 -0.10 5.05 16.21
C SER A 15 -0.34 3.55 16.39
N ARG A 16 -0.91 3.20 17.54
CA ARG A 16 -1.24 1.87 18.04
C ARG A 16 -1.95 1.04 16.97
N MET A 17 -1.17 0.52 16.01
CA MET A 17 -1.71 -0.31 14.93
C MET A 17 -2.28 -1.62 15.48
N ASP A 18 -1.69 -2.07 16.58
CA ASP A 18 -2.03 -3.36 17.20
C ASP A 18 -3.29 -3.29 18.09
N ALA A 19 -3.88 -2.07 18.29
CA ALA A 19 -5.10 -1.90 19.06
C ALA A 19 -6.39 -2.00 18.23
N GLU A 20 -6.34 -1.71 16.93
CA GLU A 20 -7.56 -1.67 16.08
C GLU A 20 -7.92 -3.05 15.51
N TRP A 21 -6.97 -3.98 15.43
CA TRP A 21 -7.17 -5.30 14.83
C TRP A 21 -6.08 -6.29 15.26
N SER A 22 -6.40 -7.56 15.13
CA SER A 22 -5.44 -8.67 15.30
C SER A 22 -5.64 -9.69 14.17
N TYR A 23 -4.65 -10.56 13.97
CA TYR A 23 -4.74 -11.65 13.00
C TYR A 23 -4.64 -12.99 13.71
N ASP A 24 -5.65 -13.80 13.55
CA ASP A 24 -5.70 -15.16 14.09
C ASP A 24 -5.03 -16.12 13.12
N GLN A 25 -3.81 -16.54 13.45
CA GLN A 25 -2.99 -17.43 12.61
C GLN A 25 -3.68 -18.80 12.37
N LYS A 26 -4.46 -19.30 13.35
CA LYS A 26 -5.12 -20.61 13.23
C LYS A 26 -6.26 -20.57 12.22
N SER A 27 -7.10 -19.54 12.29
CA SER A 27 -8.25 -19.40 11.37
C SER A 27 -7.88 -18.67 10.08
N GLY A 28 -6.72 -18.02 10.00
CA GLY A 28 -6.31 -17.19 8.86
C GLY A 28 -7.17 -15.94 8.67
N ARG A 29 -7.77 -15.40 9.74
CA ARG A 29 -8.73 -14.30 9.69
C ARG A 29 -8.36 -13.14 10.60
N PHE A 30 -8.75 -11.96 10.19
CA PHE A 30 -8.63 -10.74 10.99
C PHE A 30 -9.76 -10.63 12.01
N ARG A 31 -9.44 -10.07 13.18
CA ARG A 31 -10.39 -9.76 14.25
C ARG A 31 -10.32 -8.28 14.60
N ASP A 32 -11.45 -7.70 15.00
CA ASP A 32 -11.50 -6.35 15.57
C ASP A 32 -11.06 -6.34 17.05
N GLU A 33 -11.06 -5.16 17.68
CA GLU A 33 -10.73 -4.96 19.10
C GLU A 33 -11.60 -5.80 20.05
N LYS A 34 -12.81 -6.18 19.62
CA LYS A 34 -13.75 -7.01 20.38
C LYS A 34 -13.61 -8.51 20.08
N GLY A 35 -12.59 -8.90 19.31
CA GLY A 35 -12.32 -10.28 18.93
C GLY A 35 -13.24 -10.85 17.84
N ARG A 36 -14.11 -10.04 17.21
CA ARG A 36 -15.01 -10.47 16.14
C ARG A 36 -14.26 -10.53 14.81
N PHE A 37 -14.60 -11.49 13.96
CA PHE A 37 -13.98 -11.60 12.64
C PHE A 37 -14.34 -10.40 11.74
N LEU A 38 -13.31 -9.85 11.11
CA LEU A 38 -13.47 -8.81 10.10
C LEU A 38 -13.75 -9.45 8.73
N SER A 39 -14.64 -8.82 7.97
CA SER A 39 -14.82 -9.15 6.56
C SER A 39 -13.62 -8.62 5.73
N LYS A 40 -13.49 -9.11 4.49
CA LYS A 40 -12.47 -8.63 3.56
C LYS A 40 -12.59 -7.11 3.34
N GLU A 41 -13.80 -6.63 3.17
CA GLU A 41 -14.12 -5.21 2.97
C GLU A 41 -13.76 -4.37 4.20
N ALA A 42 -13.93 -4.91 5.40
CA ALA A 42 -13.53 -4.24 6.64
C ALA A 42 -12.00 -4.12 6.73
N VAL A 43 -11.25 -5.14 6.31
CA VAL A 43 -9.77 -5.08 6.24
C VAL A 43 -9.32 -4.08 5.18
N GLU A 44 -9.96 -4.05 4.01
CA GLU A 44 -9.67 -3.07 2.96
C GLU A 44 -9.90 -1.63 3.47
N LYS A 45 -10.98 -1.39 4.22
CA LYS A 45 -11.23 -0.10 4.88
C LYS A 45 -10.15 0.31 5.89
N LEU A 46 -9.50 -0.63 6.58
CA LEU A 46 -8.34 -0.31 7.41
C LEU A 46 -7.19 0.26 6.58
N VAL A 47 -6.95 -0.32 5.41
CA VAL A 47 -5.92 0.15 4.48
C VAL A 47 -6.30 1.52 3.92
N ASP A 48 -7.55 1.72 3.51
CA ASP A 48 -8.05 3.00 3.00
C ASP A 48 -7.87 4.11 4.03
N LYS A 49 -8.28 3.87 5.28
CA LYS A 49 -8.09 4.82 6.39
C LYS A 49 -6.61 5.22 6.57
N ARG A 50 -5.66 4.29 6.34
CA ARG A 50 -4.23 4.61 6.39
C ARG A 50 -3.77 5.44 5.20
N ILE A 51 -4.27 5.12 4.01
CA ILE A 51 -4.00 5.89 2.80
C ILE A 51 -4.51 7.32 2.95
N ASP A 52 -5.74 7.50 3.40
CA ASP A 52 -6.34 8.82 3.62
C ASP A 52 -5.53 9.66 4.63
N LYS A 53 -5.09 9.03 5.73
CA LYS A 53 -4.28 9.69 6.75
C LYS A 53 -2.92 10.14 6.20
N VAL A 54 -2.23 9.29 5.44
CA VAL A 54 -0.95 9.67 4.84
C VAL A 54 -1.15 10.70 3.74
N GLU A 55 -2.22 10.60 2.92
CA GLU A 55 -2.53 11.60 1.90
C GLU A 55 -2.75 12.98 2.52
N ALA A 56 -3.52 13.07 3.59
CA ALA A 56 -3.74 14.33 4.31
C ALA A 56 -2.42 14.93 4.80
N SER A 57 -1.52 14.11 5.35
CA SER A 57 -0.20 14.54 5.82
C SER A 57 0.68 15.03 4.68
N LEU A 58 0.79 14.27 3.58
CA LEU A 58 1.59 14.63 2.41
C LEU A 58 1.11 15.93 1.76
N ARG A 59 -0.22 16.10 1.63
CA ARG A 59 -0.82 17.33 1.13
C ARG A 59 -0.54 18.51 2.04
N ARG A 60 -0.59 18.32 3.36
CA ARG A 60 -0.24 19.35 4.35
C ARG A 60 1.21 19.80 4.19
N TYR A 61 2.17 18.87 4.14
CA TYR A 61 3.58 19.22 3.94
C TYR A 61 3.80 19.95 2.61
N THR A 62 3.12 19.51 1.56
CA THR A 62 3.25 20.16 0.25
C THR A 62 2.68 21.59 0.26
N ARG A 63 1.58 21.86 0.97
CA ARG A 63 1.09 23.23 1.20
C ARG A 63 2.10 24.05 1.98
N MET A 64 2.64 23.53 3.09
CA MET A 64 3.66 24.24 3.89
C MET A 64 4.89 24.60 3.07
N LEU A 65 5.32 23.75 2.12
CA LEU A 65 6.40 24.06 1.18
C LEU A 65 5.99 25.18 0.22
N ILE A 66 4.80 25.10 -0.38
CA ILE A 66 4.29 26.13 -1.31
C ILE A 66 4.16 27.48 -0.62
N ASP A 67 3.72 27.50 0.62
CA ASP A 67 3.55 28.71 1.45
C ASP A 67 4.88 29.21 2.04
N GLY A 68 6.01 28.55 1.76
CA GLY A 68 7.33 28.90 2.28
C GLY A 68 7.52 28.65 3.78
N ALA A 69 6.61 27.92 4.43
CA ALA A 69 6.66 27.63 5.86
C ALA A 69 7.70 26.55 6.24
N ILE A 70 8.12 25.73 5.28
CA ILE A 70 9.20 24.74 5.42
C ILE A 70 10.12 24.78 4.20
N THR A 71 11.36 24.35 4.39
CA THR A 71 12.33 24.22 3.30
C THR A 71 12.05 22.96 2.46
N LEU A 72 12.63 22.89 1.26
CA LEU A 72 12.54 21.72 0.41
C LEU A 72 13.10 20.46 1.07
N ASP A 73 14.23 20.58 1.77
CA ASP A 73 14.86 19.45 2.47
C ASP A 73 13.96 18.93 3.61
N GLN A 74 13.34 19.83 4.37
CA GLN A 74 12.35 19.48 5.40
C GLN A 74 11.14 18.77 4.81
N TRP A 75 10.64 19.28 3.67
CA TRP A 75 9.55 18.64 2.94
C TRP A 75 9.93 17.24 2.46
N GLN A 76 11.10 17.09 1.81
CA GLN A 76 11.55 15.78 1.33
C GLN A 76 11.72 14.77 2.46
N GLY A 77 12.32 15.18 3.57
CA GLY A 77 12.48 14.34 4.76
C GLY A 77 11.13 13.87 5.29
N SER A 78 10.18 14.79 5.51
CA SER A 78 8.85 14.49 6.02
C SER A 78 8.05 13.58 5.10
N VAL A 79 8.12 13.81 3.78
CA VAL A 79 7.45 12.98 2.77
C VAL A 79 8.03 11.56 2.77
N ARG A 80 9.36 11.42 2.74
CA ARG A 80 10.03 10.10 2.74
C ARG A 80 9.70 9.27 3.98
N GLU A 81 9.77 9.87 5.16
CA GLU A 81 9.44 9.18 6.41
C GLU A 81 7.96 8.78 6.48
N SER A 82 7.05 9.67 6.07
CA SER A 82 5.63 9.37 6.02
C SER A 82 5.30 8.22 5.05
N LEU A 83 5.90 8.22 3.87
CA LEU A 83 5.74 7.14 2.89
C LEU A 83 6.31 5.81 3.42
N LYS A 84 7.52 5.84 3.97
CA LYS A 84 8.16 4.65 4.56
C LYS A 84 7.27 4.03 5.63
N ALA A 85 6.79 4.84 6.58
CA ALA A 85 5.89 4.39 7.63
C ALA A 85 4.60 3.77 7.06
N ALA A 86 3.96 4.45 6.11
CA ALA A 86 2.71 4.00 5.52
C ALA A 86 2.88 2.68 4.74
N HIS A 87 3.94 2.53 3.95
CA HIS A 87 4.24 1.29 3.22
C HIS A 87 4.48 0.10 4.17
N ILE A 88 5.26 0.31 5.23
CA ILE A 88 5.50 -0.72 6.24
C ILE A 88 4.18 -1.11 6.92
N GLN A 89 3.36 -0.13 7.32
CA GLN A 89 2.08 -0.38 7.96
C GLN A 89 1.11 -1.14 7.04
N ALA A 90 0.99 -0.74 5.79
CA ALA A 90 0.14 -1.42 4.82
C ALA A 90 0.59 -2.87 4.57
N ALA A 91 1.90 -3.11 4.47
CA ALA A 91 2.45 -4.46 4.32
C ALA A 91 2.18 -5.32 5.56
N ILE A 92 2.29 -4.76 6.77
CA ILE A 92 1.96 -5.45 8.02
C ILE A 92 0.47 -5.85 8.06
N ILE A 93 -0.44 -4.95 7.66
CA ILE A 93 -1.86 -5.29 7.53
C ILE A 93 -2.03 -6.42 6.52
N GLY A 94 -1.45 -6.29 5.33
CA GLY A 94 -1.49 -7.33 4.30
C GLY A 94 -1.00 -8.69 4.78
N HIS A 95 0.12 -8.69 5.50
CA HIS A 95 0.74 -9.91 6.04
C HIS A 95 -0.04 -10.52 7.22
N GLY A 96 -0.91 -9.78 7.88
CA GLY A 96 -1.64 -10.25 9.07
C GLY A 96 -0.87 -10.03 10.37
N GLY A 97 -0.03 -8.99 10.44
CA GLY A 97 0.75 -8.66 11.61
C GLY A 97 2.26 -8.68 11.36
N ARG A 98 3.03 -8.28 12.35
CA ARG A 98 4.51 -8.27 12.29
C ARG A 98 5.12 -9.66 12.48
N ALA A 99 4.41 -10.55 13.16
CA ALA A 99 4.86 -11.90 13.39
C ALA A 99 5.01 -12.64 12.04
N GLY A 100 6.18 -13.20 11.78
CA GLY A 100 6.49 -13.86 10.51
C GLY A 100 7.01 -12.94 9.40
N MET A 101 7.08 -11.61 9.60
CA MET A 101 7.80 -10.71 8.71
C MET A 101 9.30 -10.71 9.03
N GLY A 102 10.12 -11.14 8.11
CA GLY A 102 11.57 -11.17 8.22
C GLY A 102 12.26 -10.14 7.32
N SER A 103 13.58 -10.28 7.19
CA SER A 103 14.40 -9.38 6.35
C SER A 103 13.99 -9.38 4.88
N ALA A 104 13.50 -10.50 4.36
CA ALA A 104 13.06 -10.62 2.97
C ALA A 104 11.81 -9.76 2.70
N GLU A 105 10.82 -9.78 3.61
CA GLU A 105 9.60 -8.98 3.53
C GLU A 105 9.92 -7.49 3.60
N TYR A 106 10.72 -7.07 4.57
CA TYR A 106 11.17 -5.69 4.68
C TYR A 106 12.05 -5.26 3.50
N GLY A 107 12.87 -6.17 2.95
CA GLY A 107 13.66 -5.93 1.74
C GLY A 107 12.81 -5.60 0.51
N ARG A 108 11.69 -6.30 0.30
CA ARG A 108 10.72 -6.01 -0.79
C ARG A 108 10.07 -4.64 -0.63
N ILE A 109 9.71 -4.25 0.61
CA ILE A 109 9.19 -2.92 0.90
C ILE A 109 10.27 -1.87 0.59
N GLY A 110 11.51 -2.10 1.00
CA GLY A 110 12.63 -1.21 0.73
C GLY A 110 12.92 -1.04 -0.76
N GLN A 111 12.78 -2.09 -1.57
CA GLN A 111 12.92 -2.01 -3.02
C GLN A 111 11.84 -1.09 -3.62
N ARG A 112 10.59 -1.28 -3.22
CA ARG A 112 9.49 -0.43 -3.66
C ARG A 112 9.70 1.04 -3.28
N LEU A 113 10.12 1.30 -2.06
CA LEU A 113 10.41 2.67 -1.60
C LEU A 113 11.55 3.32 -2.40
N ARG A 114 12.57 2.57 -2.80
CA ARG A 114 13.64 3.10 -3.67
C ARG A 114 13.10 3.58 -5.02
N GLU A 115 12.20 2.82 -5.64
CA GLU A 115 11.55 3.21 -6.88
C GLU A 115 10.71 4.48 -6.69
N GLU A 116 9.93 4.55 -5.62
CA GLU A 116 9.13 5.74 -5.30
C GLU A 116 9.97 6.98 -4.99
N TYR A 117 11.08 6.80 -4.29
CA TYR A 117 11.99 7.92 -4.01
C TYR A 117 12.67 8.45 -5.29
N ALA A 118 12.91 7.61 -6.29
CA ALA A 118 13.37 8.07 -7.60
C ALA A 118 12.30 8.93 -8.32
N TYR A 119 11.03 8.56 -8.22
CA TYR A 119 9.94 9.41 -8.71
C TYR A 119 9.79 10.71 -7.91
N LEU A 120 9.97 10.64 -6.59
CA LEU A 120 9.92 11.80 -5.71
C LEU A 120 11.02 12.81 -6.06
N GLN A 121 12.22 12.36 -6.42
CA GLN A 121 13.30 13.26 -6.89
C GLN A 121 12.91 14.02 -8.15
N ARG A 122 12.26 13.34 -9.12
CA ARG A 122 11.74 14.02 -10.33
C ARG A 122 10.67 15.05 -9.98
N PHE A 123 9.77 14.70 -9.05
CA PHE A 123 8.75 15.62 -8.56
C PHE A 123 9.40 16.85 -7.89
N THR A 124 10.42 16.64 -7.07
CA THR A 124 11.20 17.73 -6.47
C THR A 124 11.80 18.66 -7.53
N SER A 125 12.41 18.09 -8.58
CA SER A 125 12.96 18.87 -9.68
C SER A 125 11.90 19.70 -10.42
N ASP A 126 10.68 19.17 -10.55
CA ASP A 126 9.56 19.88 -11.17
C ASP A 126 9.04 21.02 -10.28
N LEU A 127 9.06 20.84 -8.94
CA LEU A 127 8.72 21.90 -7.98
C LEU A 127 9.74 23.03 -8.02
N LEU A 128 11.05 22.71 -7.97
CA LEU A 128 12.14 23.69 -8.06
C LEU A 128 12.12 24.49 -9.36
N GLY A 129 11.80 23.81 -10.47
CA GLY A 129 11.72 24.44 -11.79
C GLY A 129 10.42 25.23 -12.04
N ASN A 130 9.57 25.42 -11.03
CA ASN A 130 8.24 26.06 -11.16
C ASN A 130 7.39 25.47 -12.30
N ARG A 131 7.55 24.16 -12.58
CA ARG A 131 6.84 23.45 -13.66
C ARG A 131 5.45 23.00 -13.25
N LEU A 132 5.10 23.13 -11.98
CA LEU A 132 3.84 22.67 -11.41
C LEU A 132 3.12 23.82 -10.70
N SER A 133 1.86 23.99 -11.02
CA SER A 133 0.97 24.82 -10.20
C SER A 133 0.69 24.14 -8.85
N ALA A 134 0.27 24.91 -7.83
CA ALA A 134 -0.09 24.38 -6.53
C ALA A 134 -1.13 23.24 -6.60
N PRO A 135 -2.24 23.34 -7.39
CA PRO A 135 -3.18 22.23 -7.56
C PRO A 135 -2.54 20.99 -8.17
N MET A 136 -1.66 21.14 -9.18
CA MET A 136 -0.94 20.01 -9.79
C MET A 136 -0.01 19.32 -8.81
N ALA A 137 0.74 20.09 -8.01
CA ALA A 137 1.62 19.56 -6.97
C ALA A 137 0.82 18.76 -5.92
N LEU A 138 -0.32 19.30 -5.46
CA LEU A 138 -1.21 18.63 -4.52
C LEU A 138 -1.90 17.39 -5.11
N ALA A 139 -2.23 17.40 -6.38
CA ALA A 139 -2.75 16.21 -7.06
C ALA A 139 -1.69 15.10 -7.18
N ARG A 140 -0.47 15.50 -7.58
CA ARG A 140 0.65 14.55 -7.78
C ARG A 140 1.09 13.91 -6.46
N ILE A 141 1.19 14.68 -5.37
CA ILE A 141 1.58 14.11 -4.07
C ILE A 141 0.53 13.10 -3.55
N GLY A 142 -0.75 13.28 -3.86
CA GLY A 142 -1.79 12.32 -3.53
C GLY A 142 -1.59 10.95 -4.18
N LEU A 143 -0.97 10.85 -5.37
CA LEU A 143 -0.69 9.57 -6.01
C LEU A 143 0.32 8.72 -5.23
N TYR A 144 1.26 9.35 -4.52
CA TYR A 144 2.19 8.64 -3.64
C TYR A 144 1.46 8.00 -2.46
N ALA A 145 0.45 8.66 -1.90
CA ALA A 145 -0.37 8.04 -0.85
C ALA A 145 -1.13 6.81 -1.38
N GLN A 146 -1.70 6.91 -2.58
CA GLN A 146 -2.44 5.80 -3.20
C GLN A 146 -1.53 4.59 -3.52
N SER A 147 -0.23 4.80 -3.80
CA SER A 147 0.73 3.72 -4.07
C SER A 147 0.92 2.77 -2.89
N VAL A 148 0.65 3.23 -1.67
CA VAL A 148 0.74 2.46 -0.41
C VAL A 148 -0.10 1.19 -0.46
N ARG A 149 -1.24 1.20 -1.18
CA ARG A 149 -2.08 0.01 -1.39
C ARG A 149 -1.32 -1.17 -1.99
N GLY A 150 -0.32 -0.89 -2.83
CA GLY A 150 0.52 -1.94 -3.41
C GLY A 150 1.33 -2.72 -2.38
N SER A 151 1.76 -2.09 -1.28
CA SER A 151 2.44 -2.80 -0.18
C SER A 151 1.50 -3.68 0.63
N TYR A 152 0.23 -3.28 0.80
CA TYR A 152 -0.79 -4.17 1.34
C TYR A 152 -0.93 -5.46 0.51
N TRP A 153 -1.02 -5.35 -0.82
CA TRP A 153 -1.12 -6.51 -1.69
C TRP A 153 0.12 -7.40 -1.65
N GLN A 154 1.33 -6.81 -1.54
CA GLN A 154 2.57 -7.58 -1.35
C GLN A 154 2.54 -8.38 -0.06
N GLY A 155 2.14 -7.75 1.05
CA GLY A 155 2.00 -8.45 2.33
C GLY A 155 0.94 -9.55 2.27
N ALA A 156 -0.21 -9.28 1.63
CA ALA A 156 -1.29 -10.25 1.46
C ALA A 156 -0.84 -11.47 0.63
N GLU A 157 -0.12 -11.26 -0.46
CA GLU A 157 0.42 -12.36 -1.29
C GLU A 157 1.37 -13.24 -0.51
N LEU A 158 2.31 -12.64 0.24
CA LEU A 158 3.25 -13.38 1.08
C LEU A 158 2.54 -14.23 2.14
N ARG A 159 1.58 -13.65 2.84
CA ARG A 159 0.75 -14.39 3.80
C ARG A 159 0.06 -15.58 3.14
N GLN A 160 -0.56 -15.38 1.97
CA GLN A 160 -1.26 -16.44 1.26
C GLN A 160 -0.30 -17.56 0.84
N GLN A 161 0.89 -17.19 0.36
CA GLN A 161 1.95 -18.15 0.03
C GLN A 161 2.35 -18.99 1.24
N GLN A 162 2.57 -18.36 2.40
CA GLN A 162 2.90 -19.05 3.67
C GLN A 162 1.77 -19.97 4.14
N GLN A 163 0.52 -19.67 3.78
CA GLN A 163 -0.66 -20.49 4.09
C GLN A 163 -0.94 -21.60 3.06
N GLY A 164 -0.04 -21.81 2.10
CA GLY A 164 -0.16 -22.88 1.09
C GLY A 164 -1.10 -22.55 -0.08
N TYR A 165 -1.44 -21.28 -0.28
CA TYR A 165 -2.10 -20.86 -1.51
C TYR A 165 -1.06 -20.80 -2.64
N SER A 166 -1.38 -21.39 -3.77
CA SER A 166 -0.47 -21.50 -4.91
C SER A 166 -1.02 -20.89 -6.19
N LEU A 167 -2.27 -20.46 -6.18
CA LEU A 167 -2.95 -19.89 -7.34
C LEU A 167 -3.54 -18.52 -7.01
N MET A 168 -3.63 -17.66 -8.03
CA MET A 168 -4.21 -16.32 -7.93
C MET A 168 -5.07 -15.97 -9.13
N ARG A 169 -5.98 -15.02 -8.95
CA ARG A 169 -6.79 -14.42 -10.02
C ARG A 169 -6.96 -12.93 -9.77
N ARG A 170 -6.83 -12.12 -10.83
CA ARG A 170 -7.19 -10.70 -10.80
C ARG A 170 -8.72 -10.56 -10.84
N ILE A 171 -9.26 -9.77 -9.91
CA ILE A 171 -10.70 -9.43 -9.85
C ILE A 171 -10.84 -7.95 -10.15
N LEU A 172 -11.66 -7.65 -11.15
CA LEU A 172 -12.02 -6.28 -11.51
C LEU A 172 -13.04 -5.72 -10.52
N ASP A 173 -12.96 -4.44 -10.19
CA ASP A 173 -13.99 -3.73 -9.44
C ASP A 173 -15.12 -3.34 -10.40
N SER A 174 -16.32 -3.88 -10.20
CA SER A 174 -17.49 -3.62 -11.08
C SER A 174 -17.92 -2.15 -11.15
N GLN A 175 -17.46 -1.32 -10.21
CA GLN A 175 -17.80 0.11 -10.14
C GLN A 175 -16.69 1.01 -10.70
N ALA A 176 -15.64 0.44 -11.28
CA ALA A 176 -14.50 1.20 -11.79
C ALA A 176 -14.30 1.00 -13.30
N GLN A 177 -13.80 2.04 -13.96
CA GLN A 177 -13.23 1.89 -15.30
C GLN A 177 -11.86 1.22 -15.19
N HIS A 178 -11.58 0.29 -16.10
CA HIS A 178 -10.35 -0.49 -16.10
C HIS A 178 -9.48 -0.16 -17.32
N CYS A 179 -8.17 -0.07 -17.09
CA CYS A 179 -7.20 0.01 -18.19
C CYS A 179 -7.06 -1.35 -18.88
N GLN A 180 -6.48 -1.33 -20.08
CA GLN A 180 -6.29 -2.54 -20.90
C GLN A 180 -5.47 -3.62 -20.19
N ASP A 181 -4.45 -3.21 -19.43
CA ASP A 181 -3.65 -4.17 -18.63
C ASP A 181 -4.51 -4.91 -17.61
N CYS A 182 -5.37 -4.19 -16.86
CA CYS A 182 -6.24 -4.81 -15.87
C CYS A 182 -7.22 -5.80 -16.49
N LEU A 183 -7.79 -5.47 -17.66
CA LEU A 183 -8.66 -6.37 -18.44
C LEU A 183 -7.89 -7.61 -18.88
N ARG A 184 -6.67 -7.44 -19.42
CA ARG A 184 -5.79 -8.53 -19.86
C ARG A 184 -5.39 -9.45 -18.70
N TYR A 185 -5.05 -8.90 -17.52
CA TYR A 185 -4.72 -9.71 -16.35
C TYR A 185 -5.93 -10.49 -15.82
N ALA A 186 -7.11 -9.89 -15.82
CA ALA A 186 -8.33 -10.58 -15.40
C ALA A 186 -8.75 -11.70 -16.35
N ALA A 187 -8.53 -11.50 -17.67
CA ALA A 187 -8.84 -12.50 -18.71
C ALA A 187 -7.98 -13.76 -18.63
N GLN A 188 -6.80 -13.70 -17.99
CA GLN A 188 -5.95 -14.89 -17.78
C GLN A 188 -6.57 -15.91 -16.81
N GLY A 189 -7.62 -15.53 -16.07
CA GLY A 189 -8.31 -16.42 -15.15
C GLY A 189 -7.46 -16.77 -13.91
N ILE A 190 -7.49 -18.06 -13.52
CA ILE A 190 -6.71 -18.57 -12.39
C ILE A 190 -5.35 -19.02 -12.90
N VAL A 191 -4.29 -18.44 -12.34
CA VAL A 191 -2.89 -18.71 -12.70
C VAL A 191 -2.06 -18.97 -11.44
N SER A 192 -0.81 -19.42 -11.62
CA SER A 192 0.12 -19.62 -10.50
C SER A 192 0.35 -18.32 -9.72
N LEU A 193 0.52 -18.45 -8.41
CA LEU A 193 0.83 -17.32 -7.53
C LEU A 193 2.11 -16.61 -8.00
N GLY A 194 2.10 -15.28 -7.99
CA GLY A 194 3.22 -14.46 -8.45
C GLY A 194 3.30 -14.27 -9.98
N THR A 195 2.44 -14.91 -10.79
CA THR A 195 2.44 -14.76 -12.26
C THR A 195 1.87 -13.40 -12.68
N LEU A 196 0.80 -12.93 -12.04
CA LEU A 196 0.19 -11.64 -12.34
C LEU A 196 0.82 -10.53 -11.49
N PRO A 197 1.09 -9.36 -12.08
CA PRO A 197 1.43 -8.18 -11.29
C PRO A 197 0.32 -7.89 -10.28
N LEU A 198 0.66 -7.44 -9.08
CA LEU A 198 -0.32 -7.04 -8.07
C LEU A 198 -1.05 -5.75 -8.47
N PRO A 199 -2.25 -5.47 -7.92
CA PRO A 199 -2.98 -4.23 -8.19
C PRO A 199 -2.11 -2.99 -7.95
N GLY A 200 -2.11 -2.06 -8.91
CA GLY A 200 -1.26 -0.88 -8.87
C GLY A 200 0.19 -1.11 -9.30
N GLN A 201 0.56 -2.35 -9.67
CA GLN A 201 1.86 -2.68 -10.23
C GLN A 201 1.72 -3.02 -11.73
N ARG A 202 2.60 -2.45 -12.54
CA ARG A 202 2.71 -2.73 -13.98
C ARG A 202 1.35 -2.72 -14.71
N CYS A 203 0.48 -1.78 -14.37
CA CYS A 203 -0.75 -1.51 -15.09
C CYS A 203 -0.90 0.01 -15.29
N GLU A 204 -1.51 0.43 -16.39
CA GLU A 204 -1.70 1.85 -16.72
C GLU A 204 -2.45 2.63 -15.63
N CYS A 205 -3.35 1.97 -14.87
CA CYS A 205 -4.01 2.59 -13.72
C CYS A 205 -3.03 3.05 -12.64
N GLY A 206 -1.85 2.40 -12.52
CA GLY A 206 -0.86 2.70 -11.49
C GLY A 206 -1.47 2.74 -10.09
N ALA A 207 -1.16 3.78 -9.34
CA ALA A 207 -1.65 3.97 -7.97
C ALA A 207 -3.19 4.06 -7.85
N ARG A 208 -3.90 4.33 -8.95
CA ARG A 208 -5.38 4.42 -8.98
C ARG A 208 -6.07 3.08 -9.24
N CYS A 209 -5.32 1.98 -9.33
CA CYS A 209 -5.88 0.65 -9.60
C CYS A 209 -6.81 0.22 -8.47
N ARG A 210 -8.06 -0.10 -8.81
CA ARG A 210 -9.11 -0.57 -7.88
C ARG A 210 -9.35 -2.08 -7.95
N CYS A 211 -8.58 -2.79 -8.80
CA CYS A 211 -8.66 -4.25 -8.85
C CYS A 211 -8.23 -4.88 -7.53
N THR A 212 -8.69 -6.11 -7.31
CA THR A 212 -8.29 -6.93 -6.17
C THR A 212 -7.69 -8.25 -6.63
N VAL A 213 -7.17 -9.04 -5.71
CA VAL A 213 -6.68 -10.40 -5.98
C VAL A 213 -7.46 -11.39 -5.13
N ARG A 214 -7.81 -12.52 -5.74
CA ARG A 214 -8.34 -13.70 -5.05
C ARG A 214 -7.31 -14.81 -5.17
N TYR A 215 -7.07 -15.52 -4.04
CA TYR A 215 -6.11 -16.59 -3.94
C TYR A 215 -6.82 -17.92 -3.78
N PHE A 216 -6.21 -19.01 -4.29
CA PHE A 216 -6.77 -20.35 -4.26
C PHE A 216 -5.66 -21.35 -3.90
N ARG A 217 -6.05 -22.43 -3.24
CA ARG A 217 -5.19 -23.59 -3.06
C ARG A 217 -5.34 -24.50 -4.28
N GLN A 218 -4.26 -25.15 -4.67
CA GLN A 218 -4.35 -26.21 -5.67
C GLN A 218 -5.14 -27.37 -5.06
N GLN A 219 -6.14 -27.87 -5.75
CA GLN A 219 -6.78 -29.12 -5.32
C GLN A 219 -5.76 -30.24 -5.44
N PRO A 220 -5.61 -31.12 -4.43
CA PRO A 220 -4.82 -32.33 -4.61
C PRO A 220 -5.34 -33.08 -5.83
N ALA A 221 -4.43 -33.48 -6.73
CA ALA A 221 -4.81 -34.34 -7.84
C ALA A 221 -5.54 -35.55 -7.24
N THR A 222 -6.79 -35.77 -7.62
CA THR A 222 -7.50 -37.02 -7.30
C THR A 222 -6.71 -38.11 -7.99
N VAL A 223 -5.97 -38.90 -7.21
CA VAL A 223 -5.35 -40.14 -7.71
C VAL A 223 -6.55 -41.04 -8.11
N PRO A 224 -6.68 -41.39 -9.39
CA PRO A 224 -7.69 -42.37 -9.75
C PRO A 224 -7.33 -43.69 -9.07
N VAL A 225 -8.27 -44.23 -8.30
CA VAL A 225 -8.19 -45.56 -7.66
C VAL A 225 -8.31 -46.63 -8.74
#